data_c2f4c6954d77e99722867eec8e6ac827
#
_entry.id   c2f4c6954d77e99722867eec8e6ac827
#
_cell.length_a   1.000
_cell.length_b   1.000
_cell.length_c   1.000
_cell.angle_alpha   90.00
_cell.angle_beta   90.00
_cell.angle_gamma   90.00
#
_symmetry.space_group_name_H-M   'P 1'
#
loop_
_entity.id
_entity.type
_entity.pdbx_description
1 polymer ?
#
loop_
_entity_poly.entity_id
_entity_poly.type
_entity_poly.pdbx_seq_one_letter_code
_entity_poly.pdbx_strand_id
1 'polypeptide(L)' 'IYGSSKTLSKEYTKFENCRLKETLINIKDGQKDGYKCVYKRQGKGKDVTIFQPSAVCQKSFKCKTEIQ' A
#
# COMPACT_ATOMS: atom_id res chain seq x y z
N ILE A 1 18.39 -17.36 24.77
CA ILE A 1 18.13 -17.25 24.47
C ILE A 1 17.79 -17.17 23.66
N TYR A 2 17.77 -17.05 23.10
CA TYR A 2 17.47 -17.12 22.60
C TYR A 2 16.76 -17.33 21.67
N GLY A 3 16.13 -17.89 21.22
CA GLY A 3 15.18 -18.23 20.26
C GLY A 3 14.54 -17.10 19.56
N SER A 4 14.49 -16.05 20.21
CA SER A 4 13.86 -14.89 19.65
C SER A 4 14.46 -14.48 18.30
N SER A 5 15.74 -14.67 18.16
CA SER A 5 16.37 -14.24 16.92
C SER A 5 15.83 -15.03 15.73
N LYS A 6 15.52 -16.28 15.94
CA LYS A 6 14.98 -17.06 14.84
C LYS A 6 13.63 -16.57 14.42
N THR A 7 12.83 -16.26 15.37
CA THR A 7 11.51 -15.77 15.07
C THR A 7 11.58 -14.52 14.24
N LEU A 8 12.48 -13.63 14.60
CA LEU A 8 12.59 -12.38 13.88
C LEU A 8 12.95 -12.60 12.43
N SER A 9 13.85 -13.52 12.16
CA SER A 9 14.25 -13.71 10.78
C SER A 9 13.10 -14.23 9.94
N LYS A 10 12.24 -15.03 10.51
CA LYS A 10 11.12 -15.55 9.74
C LYS A 10 10.13 -14.46 9.37
N GLU A 11 9.97 -13.53 10.26
CA GLU A 11 8.97 -12.51 10.05
C GLU A 11 9.54 -11.26 9.45
N TYR A 12 10.75 -11.38 8.98
CA TYR A 12 11.39 -10.25 8.36
C TYR A 12 10.56 -9.77 7.17
N THR A 13 10.16 -8.52 7.21
CA THR A 13 9.34 -7.93 6.16
C THR A 13 10.09 -6.76 5.55
N LYS A 14 10.12 -6.74 4.24
CA LYS A 14 10.76 -5.64 3.54
C LYS A 14 9.71 -4.64 3.09
N PHE A 15 10.11 -3.39 3.04
CA PHE A 15 9.26 -2.33 2.58
C PHE A 15 9.90 -1.63 1.39
N GLU A 16 9.07 -1.05 0.56
CA GLU A 16 9.54 -0.31 -0.59
C GLU A 16 8.70 0.94 -0.74
N ASN A 17 9.16 1.86 -1.56
CA ASN A 17 8.44 3.10 -1.77
C ASN A 17 7.29 2.85 -2.73
N CYS A 18 6.12 3.35 -2.35
CA CYS A 18 4.96 3.36 -3.21
C CYS A 18 4.64 4.81 -3.50
N ARG A 19 4.57 5.17 -4.77
CA ARG A 19 4.33 6.54 -5.18
C ARG A 19 2.94 6.68 -5.76
N LEU A 20 2.30 7.79 -5.45
CA LEU A 20 0.97 8.07 -5.94
C LEU A 20 0.97 8.10 -7.46
N LYS A 21 0.10 7.28 -8.02
CA LYS A 21 -0.04 7.19 -9.46
C LYS A 21 -1.25 7.98 -9.93
N GLU A 22 -2.36 7.83 -9.24
CA GLU A 22 -3.58 8.53 -9.61
C GLU A 22 -4.56 8.52 -8.46
N THR A 23 -5.47 9.46 -8.51
CA THR A 23 -6.54 9.58 -7.53
C THR A 23 -7.86 9.41 -8.26
N LEU A 24 -8.68 8.51 -7.79
CA LEU A 24 -9.94 8.20 -8.42
C LEU A 24 -11.08 8.38 -7.45
N ILE A 25 -12.27 8.59 -7.98
CA ILE A 25 -13.46 8.66 -7.16
C ILE A 25 -13.98 7.25 -6.99
N ASN A 26 -14.28 6.89 -5.76
CA ASN A 26 -14.85 5.59 -5.49
C ASN A 26 -16.36 5.68 -5.61
N ILE A 27 -16.94 4.79 -6.40
CA ILE A 27 -18.38 4.77 -6.62
C ILE A 27 -18.94 3.51 -6.01
N LYS A 28 -19.99 3.67 -5.23
CA LYS A 28 -20.68 2.54 -4.63
C LYS A 28 -22.17 2.74 -4.82
N ASP A 29 -22.81 1.75 -5.43
CA ASP A 29 -24.24 1.82 -5.69
C ASP A 29 -24.61 3.07 -6.46
N GLY A 30 -23.78 3.44 -7.40
CA GLY A 30 -24.04 4.60 -8.24
C GLY A 30 -23.77 5.94 -7.58
N GLN A 31 -23.25 5.93 -6.37
CA GLN A 31 -23.01 7.16 -5.63
C GLN A 31 -21.55 7.27 -5.25
N LYS A 32 -21.09 8.51 -5.12
CA LYS A 32 -19.73 8.77 -4.71
C LYS A 32 -19.54 8.32 -3.27
N ASP A 33 -18.52 7.50 -3.04
CA ASP A 33 -18.26 6.95 -1.71
C ASP A 33 -16.77 7.06 -1.41
N GLY A 34 -16.29 8.28 -1.29
CA GLY A 34 -14.89 8.50 -0.98
C GLY A 34 -14.01 8.45 -2.21
N TYR A 35 -12.74 8.21 -2.00
CA TYR A 35 -11.75 8.23 -3.05
C TYR A 35 -10.82 7.04 -2.96
N LYS A 36 -10.18 6.75 -4.08
CA LYS A 36 -9.17 5.69 -4.15
C LYS A 36 -7.85 6.34 -4.53
N CYS A 37 -6.83 6.06 -3.72
CA CYS A 37 -5.48 6.53 -4.03
C CYS A 37 -4.70 5.33 -4.55
N VAL A 38 -4.30 5.38 -5.81
CA VAL A 38 -3.60 4.27 -6.44
C VAL A 38 -2.12 4.57 -6.45
N TYR A 39 -1.34 3.63 -5.92
CA TYR A 39 0.10 3.80 -5.79
C TYR A 39 0.84 2.74 -6.58
N LYS A 40 1.92 3.15 -7.20
CA LYS A 40 2.77 2.25 -7.95
C LYS A 40 3.95 1.84 -7.10
N ARG A 41 4.23 0.56 -7.05
CA ARG A 41 5.35 0.04 -6.29
C ARG A 41 6.66 0.37 -6.98
N GLN A 42 7.68 0.56 -6.19
CA GLN A 42 9.01 0.80 -6.72
C GLN A 42 9.53 -0.42 -7.43
N GLY A 43 9.29 -1.59 -6.85
CA GLY A 43 9.72 -2.84 -7.45
C GLY A 43 8.59 -3.46 -8.25
N LYS A 44 8.64 -4.76 -8.36
CA LYS A 44 7.62 -5.51 -9.06
C LYS A 44 6.45 -5.79 -8.13
N GLY A 45 5.29 -5.98 -8.71
CA GLY A 45 4.12 -6.28 -7.93
C GLY A 45 2.96 -5.43 -8.39
N LYS A 46 1.82 -5.68 -7.80
CA LYS A 46 0.60 -4.99 -8.18
C LYS A 46 0.53 -3.63 -7.54
N ASP A 47 -0.17 -2.72 -8.20
CA ASP A 47 -0.42 -1.42 -7.63
C ASP A 47 -1.17 -1.56 -6.32
N VAL A 48 -0.95 -0.59 -5.44
CA VAL A 48 -1.60 -0.57 -4.14
C VAL A 48 -2.72 0.45 -4.19
N THR A 49 -3.91 0.05 -3.77
CA THR A 49 -5.04 0.96 -3.75
C THR A 49 -5.48 1.17 -2.31
N ILE A 50 -5.60 2.42 -1.92
CA ILE A 50 -6.04 2.79 -0.58
C ILE A 50 -7.33 3.57 -0.71
N PHE A 51 -8.34 3.16 0.07
CA PHE A 51 -9.63 3.84 0.07
C PHE A 51 -9.67 4.82 1.24
N GLN A 52 -10.12 6.01 0.98
CA GLN A 52 -10.22 7.02 2.02
C GLN A 52 -11.30 8.03 1.66
N PRO A 53 -11.82 8.75 2.65
CA PRO A 53 -12.90 9.72 2.38
C PRO A 53 -12.40 11.02 1.74
N SER A 54 -11.11 11.29 1.80
CA SER A 54 -10.57 12.54 1.29
C SER A 54 -9.89 12.34 -0.06
N ALA A 55 -9.95 13.36 -0.90
CA ALA A 55 -9.28 13.33 -2.20
C ALA A 55 -7.80 13.62 -2.08
N VAL A 56 -7.34 14.00 -0.89
CA VAL A 56 -5.94 14.35 -0.69
C VAL A 56 -5.17 13.09 -0.36
N CYS A 57 -4.48 12.54 -1.34
CA CYS A 57 -3.68 11.34 -1.15
C CYS A 57 -2.24 11.72 -0.82
N GLN A 58 -1.60 10.90 0.01
CA GLN A 58 -0.18 11.08 0.23
C GLN A 58 0.55 10.87 -1.07
N LYS A 59 1.63 11.62 -1.28
CA LYS A 59 2.37 11.47 -2.52
C LYS A 59 3.13 10.16 -2.56
N SER A 60 3.51 9.65 -1.42
CA SER A 60 4.22 8.38 -1.35
C SER A 60 4.15 7.85 0.07
N PHE A 61 4.42 6.58 0.21
CA PHE A 61 4.50 5.97 1.52
C PHE A 61 5.22 4.64 1.39
N LYS A 62 5.61 4.07 2.53
CA LYS A 62 6.26 2.78 2.55
C LYS A 62 5.21 1.69 2.58
N CYS A 63 5.28 0.78 1.63
CA CYS A 63 4.36 -0.34 1.55
C CYS A 63 5.15 -1.64 1.62
N LYS A 64 4.44 -2.71 1.96
CA LYS A 64 5.09 -4.00 2.04
C LYS A 64 5.47 -4.49 0.66
N THR A 65 6.67 -5.01 0.55
CA THR A 65 7.11 -5.60 -0.70
C THR A 65 6.38 -6.92 -0.91
N GLU A 66 5.91 -7.14 -2.13
CA GLU A 66 5.34 -8.43 -2.46
C GLU A 66 6.46 -9.41 -2.67
N ILE A 67 6.49 -10.44 -1.84
CA ILE A 67 7.56 -11.41 -1.86
C ILE A 67 7.08 -12.71 -2.45
N GLN A 68 7.95 -13.30 -3.25
CA GLN A 68 7.65 -14.56 -3.90
C GLN A 68 8.07 -15.74 -3.08
#